data_49d1c9977017ad4a9450fa4560141162
#
_entry.id   49d1c9977017ad4a9450fa4560141162
#
_cell.length_a   1.000
_cell.length_b   1.000
_cell.length_c   1.000
_cell.angle_alpha   90.00
_cell.angle_beta   90.00
_cell.angle_gamma   90.00
#
_symmetry.space_group_name_H-M   'P 1'
#
loop_
_entity.id
_entity.type
_entity.pdbx_description
1 polymer ?
#
loop_
_entity_poly.entity_id
_entity_poly.type
_entity_poly.pdbx_seq_one_letter_code
_entity_poly.pdbx_strand_id
1 'polypeptide(L)'
;MTFWAASYLATVKGIVFADVDKVQYQTGGSWADCTLISKGDEDNYKYFLCEVPSSVSGTITGVRFVDDSSNVLGSAEVSFNKSTGQTFAFKIKFTVREKQ
;
A
#
# COMPACT_ATOMS: atom_id res chain seq x y z
N MET A 1 -22.85 16.89 -4.87
CA MET A 1 -23.54 16.68 -3.57
C MET A 1 -23.01 15.40 -2.93
N THR A 2 -22.69 15.46 -1.65
CA THR A 2 -22.25 14.28 -0.92
C THR A 2 -23.43 13.65 -0.19
N PHE A 3 -23.49 12.35 -0.17
CA PHE A 3 -24.51 11.59 0.54
C PHE A 3 -24.04 11.24 1.95
N TRP A 4 -22.81 10.76 2.07
CA TRP A 4 -22.26 10.30 3.34
C TRP A 4 -21.59 11.45 4.09
N ALA A 5 -21.75 11.46 5.40
CA ALA A 5 -21.06 12.43 6.24
C ALA A 5 -19.55 12.20 6.19
N ALA A 6 -18.76 13.28 6.23
CA ALA A 6 -17.31 13.19 6.22
C ALA A 6 -16.76 12.35 7.38
N SER A 7 -17.41 12.44 8.56
CA SER A 7 -17.01 11.65 9.73
C SER A 7 -17.21 10.15 9.50
N TYR A 8 -18.23 9.76 8.76
CA TYR A 8 -18.45 8.35 8.44
C TYR A 8 -17.40 7.84 7.44
N LEU A 9 -17.09 8.64 6.42
CA LEU A 9 -16.05 8.28 5.45
C LEU A 9 -14.68 8.15 6.15
N ALA A 10 -14.38 8.98 7.12
CA ALA A 10 -13.18 8.87 7.92
C ALA A 10 -13.13 7.57 8.73
N THR A 11 -14.30 7.14 9.26
CA THR A 11 -14.41 5.86 9.97
C THR A 11 -14.14 4.69 9.03
N VAL A 12 -14.74 4.69 7.85
CA VAL A 12 -14.51 3.64 6.84
C VAL A 12 -13.03 3.60 6.43
N LYS A 13 -12.41 4.75 6.23
CA LYS A 13 -10.98 4.84 5.92
C LYS A 13 -10.14 4.19 7.01
N GLY A 14 -10.47 4.42 8.28
CA GLY A 14 -9.79 3.80 9.41
C GLY A 14 -9.95 2.27 9.45
N ILE A 15 -11.14 1.77 9.08
CA ILE A 15 -11.40 0.33 9.00
C ILE A 15 -10.54 -0.29 7.90
N VAL A 16 -10.50 0.31 6.72
CA VAL A 16 -9.65 -0.16 5.61
C VAL A 16 -8.18 -0.18 6.05
N PHE A 17 -7.74 0.89 6.70
CA PHE A 17 -6.36 1.00 7.18
C PHE A 17 -6.01 -0.12 8.16
N ALA A 18 -6.94 -0.47 9.07
CA ALA A 18 -6.73 -1.53 10.06
C ALA A 18 -6.75 -2.94 9.43
N ASP A 19 -7.46 -3.13 8.33
CA ASP A 19 -7.55 -4.43 7.65
C ASP A 19 -6.28 -4.80 6.89
N VAL A 20 -5.46 -3.83 6.54
CA VAL A 20 -4.21 -4.09 5.82
C VAL A 20 -3.18 -4.64 6.81
N ASP A 21 -2.82 -5.91 6.64
CA ASP A 21 -1.80 -6.57 7.46
C ASP A 21 -0.41 -6.40 6.84
N LYS A 22 -0.31 -6.55 5.52
CA LYS A 22 0.95 -6.50 4.79
C LYS A 22 0.82 -5.72 3.50
N VAL A 23 1.93 -5.11 3.10
CA VAL A 23 2.11 -4.56 1.77
C VAL A 23 3.10 -5.46 1.05
N GLN A 24 2.78 -5.86 -0.17
CA GLN A 24 3.62 -6.76 -0.96
C GLN A 24 4.02 -6.10 -2.26
N TYR A 25 5.18 -6.49 -2.78
CA TYR A 25 5.67 -6.07 -4.09
C TYR A 25 5.80 -7.28 -5.00
N GLN A 26 5.73 -7.05 -6.31
CA GLN A 26 5.89 -8.09 -7.31
C GLN A 26 7.17 -7.87 -8.10
N THR A 27 7.99 -8.91 -8.24
CA THR A 27 9.13 -8.93 -9.13
C THR A 27 9.27 -10.33 -9.74
N GLY A 28 9.56 -10.41 -11.03
CA GLY A 28 9.68 -11.69 -11.72
C GLY A 28 8.42 -12.55 -11.66
N GLY A 29 7.25 -11.93 -11.56
CA GLY A 29 5.99 -12.65 -11.47
C GLY A 29 5.63 -13.18 -10.07
N SER A 30 6.49 -12.97 -9.09
CA SER A 30 6.28 -13.45 -7.71
C SER A 30 6.06 -12.31 -6.75
N TRP A 31 5.19 -12.53 -5.76
CA TRP A 31 4.88 -11.56 -4.71
C TRP A 31 5.66 -11.87 -3.44
N ALA A 32 6.14 -10.82 -2.79
CA ALA A 32 6.86 -10.92 -1.53
C ALA A 32 6.52 -9.75 -0.61
N ASP A 33 6.76 -9.92 0.68
CA ASP A 33 6.43 -8.90 1.67
C ASP A 33 7.44 -7.74 1.62
N CYS A 34 6.91 -6.50 1.65
CA CYS A 34 7.72 -5.32 1.92
C CYS A 34 8.01 -5.23 3.41
N THR A 35 9.09 -4.54 3.76
CA THR A 35 9.29 -4.10 5.13
C THR A 35 8.43 -2.86 5.36
N LEU A 36 7.50 -2.92 6.31
CA LEU A 36 6.69 -1.77 6.68
C LEU A 36 7.48 -0.88 7.63
N ILE A 37 7.84 0.31 7.18
CA ILE A 37 8.66 1.26 7.96
C ILE A 37 7.78 2.07 8.89
N SER A 38 6.70 2.64 8.36
CA SER A 38 5.75 3.41 9.16
C SER A 38 4.40 3.49 8.47
N LYS A 39 3.38 3.82 9.24
CA LYS A 39 2.04 4.08 8.74
C LYS A 39 1.39 5.18 9.56
N GLY A 40 0.52 5.97 8.94
CA GLY A 40 -0.12 7.07 9.64
C GLY A 40 -1.03 7.90 8.76
N ASP A 41 -1.20 9.15 9.15
CA ASP A 41 -2.05 10.11 8.46
C ASP A 41 -1.21 11.22 7.86
N GLU A 42 -1.58 11.67 6.66
CA GLU A 42 -0.98 12.80 5.99
C GLU A 42 -2.08 13.54 5.24
N ASP A 43 -2.37 14.78 5.65
CA ASP A 43 -3.51 15.54 5.13
C ASP A 43 -4.81 14.75 5.29
N ASN A 44 -5.49 14.47 4.19
CA ASN A 44 -6.73 13.69 4.19
C ASN A 44 -6.51 12.22 3.83
N TYR A 45 -5.27 11.76 3.84
CA TYR A 45 -4.90 10.42 3.42
C TYR A 45 -4.34 9.62 4.58
N LYS A 46 -4.58 8.31 4.56
CA LYS A 46 -3.79 7.33 5.30
C LYS A 46 -2.62 6.91 4.42
N TYR A 47 -1.49 6.57 5.03
CA TYR A 47 -0.34 6.12 4.25
C TYR A 47 0.38 4.93 4.86
N PHE A 48 1.07 4.19 4.00
CA PHE A 48 2.02 3.15 4.37
C PHE A 48 3.35 3.51 3.72
N LEU A 49 4.39 3.64 4.54
CA LEU A 49 5.76 3.80 4.04
C LEU A 49 6.43 2.44 4.09
N CYS A 50 6.82 1.95 2.93
CA CYS A 50 7.30 0.58 2.75
C CYS A 50 8.68 0.58 2.10
N GLU A 51 9.42 -0.50 2.33
CA GLU A 51 10.76 -0.66 1.78
C GLU A 51 10.89 -2.03 1.12
N VAL A 52 11.43 -2.04 -0.09
CA VAL A 52 11.83 -3.28 -0.76
C VAL A 52 13.24 -3.61 -0.26
N PRO A 53 13.46 -4.85 0.24
CA PRO A 53 14.77 -5.22 0.81
C PRO A 53 15.93 -4.99 -0.16
N SER A 54 17.09 -4.65 0.39
CA SER A 54 18.29 -4.34 -0.41
C SER A 54 18.80 -5.53 -1.22
N SER A 55 18.48 -6.75 -0.80
CA SER A 55 18.87 -7.98 -1.51
C SER A 55 18.07 -8.21 -2.80
N VAL A 56 16.97 -7.49 -3.00
CA VAL A 56 16.09 -7.66 -4.16
C VAL A 56 16.62 -6.84 -5.32
N SER A 57 16.62 -7.44 -6.51
CA SER A 57 16.98 -6.74 -7.76
C SER A 57 15.99 -7.09 -8.85
N GLY A 58 15.90 -6.24 -9.86
CA GLY A 58 15.02 -6.42 -11.00
C GLY A 58 13.94 -5.35 -11.10
N THR A 59 12.99 -5.56 -12.01
CA THR A 59 11.89 -4.63 -12.20
C THR A 59 10.76 -4.97 -11.23
N ILE A 60 10.34 -3.99 -10.45
CA ILE A 60 9.16 -4.11 -9.59
C ILE A 60 7.95 -3.74 -10.44
N THR A 61 7.01 -4.66 -10.56
CA THR A 61 5.87 -4.54 -11.51
C THR A 61 4.52 -4.38 -10.84
N GLY A 62 4.45 -4.54 -9.52
CA GLY A 62 3.19 -4.37 -8.82
C GLY A 62 3.38 -4.19 -7.33
N VAL A 63 2.36 -3.62 -6.70
CA VAL A 63 2.23 -3.52 -5.24
C VAL A 63 0.80 -3.89 -4.87
N ARG A 64 0.61 -4.46 -3.68
CA ARG A 64 -0.73 -4.82 -3.22
C ARG A 64 -0.82 -4.81 -1.70
N PHE A 65 -2.04 -4.65 -1.22
CA PHE A 65 -2.38 -4.81 0.20
C PHE A 65 -3.01 -6.18 0.41
N VAL A 66 -2.62 -6.85 1.48
CA VAL A 66 -3.24 -8.11 1.90
C VAL A 66 -3.64 -8.03 3.36
N ASP A 67 -4.68 -8.78 3.72
CA ASP A 67 -5.12 -8.91 5.10
C ASP A 67 -4.36 -10.04 5.82
N ASP A 68 -4.73 -10.31 7.07
CA ASP A 68 -4.08 -11.34 7.89
C ASP A 68 -4.34 -12.77 7.42
N SER A 69 -5.31 -12.95 6.52
CA SER A 69 -5.61 -14.25 5.90
C SER A 69 -5.06 -14.35 4.47
N SER A 70 -4.19 -13.43 4.08
CA SER A 70 -3.57 -13.34 2.74
C SER A 70 -4.55 -13.07 1.61
N ASN A 71 -5.70 -12.50 1.91
CA ASN A 71 -6.62 -12.03 0.88
C ASN A 71 -6.13 -10.70 0.32
N VAL A 72 -6.16 -10.56 -1.00
CA VAL A 72 -5.76 -9.31 -1.66
C VAL A 72 -6.89 -8.29 -1.51
N LEU A 73 -6.59 -7.19 -0.85
CA LEU A 73 -7.54 -6.11 -0.62
C LEU A 73 -7.52 -5.07 -1.74
N GLY A 74 -6.38 -4.88 -2.35
CA GLY A 74 -6.20 -3.97 -3.46
C GLY A 74 -4.82 -4.11 -4.06
N SER A 75 -4.68 -3.71 -5.32
CA SER A 75 -3.40 -3.81 -6.03
C SER A 75 -3.27 -2.70 -7.05
N ALA A 76 -2.03 -2.41 -7.42
CA ALA A 76 -1.72 -1.45 -8.47
C ALA A 76 -0.51 -1.94 -9.28
N GLU A 77 -0.53 -1.67 -10.58
CA GLU A 77 0.62 -1.91 -11.44
C GLU A 77 1.58 -0.73 -11.31
N VAL A 78 2.85 -1.05 -11.20
CA VAL A 78 3.92 -0.05 -11.17
C VAL A 78 5.06 -0.56 -12.03
N SER A 79 6.03 0.29 -12.34
CA SER A 79 7.21 -0.14 -13.08
C SER A 79 8.40 0.70 -12.64
N PHE A 80 9.32 0.07 -11.93
CA PHE A 80 10.60 0.69 -11.60
C PHE A 80 11.67 -0.37 -11.42
N ASN A 81 12.90 -0.01 -11.75
CA ASN A 81 14.04 -0.91 -11.65
C ASN A 81 14.76 -0.72 -10.31
N LYS A 82 15.16 -1.83 -9.71
CA LYS A 82 15.91 -1.85 -8.46
C LYS A 82 17.18 -2.67 -8.63
N SER A 83 18.30 -2.14 -8.18
CA SER A 83 19.58 -2.86 -8.17
C SER A 83 19.83 -3.46 -6.80
N THR A 84 20.52 -4.60 -6.78
CA THR A 84 20.96 -5.22 -5.52
C THR A 84 21.87 -4.24 -4.76
N GLY A 85 21.65 -4.15 -3.46
CA GLY A 85 22.41 -3.25 -2.60
C GLY A 85 21.79 -1.88 -2.44
N GLN A 86 20.78 -1.52 -3.27
CA GLN A 86 20.01 -0.30 -3.10
C GLN A 86 18.83 -0.56 -2.19
N THR A 87 18.57 0.38 -1.31
CA THR A 87 17.33 0.42 -0.55
C THR A 87 16.32 1.25 -1.34
N PHE A 88 15.14 0.70 -1.54
CA PHE A 88 14.06 1.41 -2.21
C PHE A 88 12.87 1.55 -1.26
N ALA A 89 12.54 2.79 -0.91
CA ALA A 89 11.39 3.09 -0.07
C ALA A 89 10.32 3.77 -0.91
N PHE A 90 9.06 3.40 -0.69
CA PHE A 90 7.93 4.01 -1.38
C PHE A 90 6.77 4.21 -0.41
N LYS A 91 5.94 5.21 -0.72
CA LYS A 91 4.78 5.54 0.10
C LYS A 91 3.52 5.27 -0.70
N ILE A 92 2.60 4.51 -0.11
CA ILE A 92 1.27 4.29 -0.67
C ILE A 92 0.29 5.11 0.14
N LYS A 93 -0.43 6.01 -0.51
CA LYS A 93 -1.46 6.82 0.12
C LYS A 93 -2.83 6.38 -0.36
N PHE A 94 -3.81 6.40 0.54
CA PHE A 94 -5.18 6.16 0.14
C PHE A 94 -6.15 7.01 0.95
N THR A 95 -7.31 7.24 0.37
CA THR A 95 -8.44 7.86 1.06
C THR A 95 -9.72 7.19 0.61
N VAL A 96 -10.78 7.41 1.36
CA VAL A 96 -12.12 6.96 1.00
C VAL A 96 -12.98 8.17 0.73
N ARG A 97 -13.61 8.21 -0.43
CA ARG A 97 -14.52 9.29 -0.78
C ARG A 97 -15.69 8.76 -1.60
N GLU A 98 -16.77 9.49 -1.52
CA GLU A 98 -17.97 9.16 -2.25
C GLU A 98 -17.77 9.47 -3.73
N LYS A 99 -18.16 8.54 -4.57
CA LYS A 99 -18.17 8.76 -6.01
C LYS A 99 -19.44 9.48 -6.39
N GLN A 100 -19.29 10.56 -7.12
CA GLN A 100 -20.40 11.39 -7.55
C GLN A 100 -20.69 11.24 -9.03
#